data_63b3c296d6647b9dcd31a50a7a820ffe
#
_entry.id   63b3c296d6647b9dcd31a50a7a820ffe
#
_cell.length_a   1.000
_cell.length_b   1.000
_cell.length_c   1.000
_cell.angle_alpha   90.00
_cell.angle_beta   90.00
_cell.angle_gamma   90.00
#
_symmetry.space_group_name_H-M   'P 1'
#
loop_
_entity.id
_entity.type
_entity.pdbx_description
1 polymer ?
#
loop_
_entity_poly.entity_id
_entity_poly.type
_entity_poly.pdbx_seq_one_letter_code
_entity_poly.pdbx_strand_id
1 'polypeptide(L)'
;MDFDIKFEGLDKLIDKIEDIGDVQAIASAMQDACNLVEGAAKDKAPKDTGTLRRSITSKIEINGSEIDGIVFTPLEYAQHVEYGTGIYSENGNGRQTPWVYIDDKGNYHYTHGQHPQPFLRPALNENKDEIIQIIKEALG
;
A
#
# COMPACT_ATOMS: atom_id res chain seq x y z
N MET A 1 -13.33 -0.25 6.28
CA MET A 1 -12.86 -0.41 4.89
C MET A 1 -11.34 -0.36 4.87
N ASP A 2 -10.73 -1.39 4.35
CA ASP A 2 -9.27 -1.46 4.28
C ASP A 2 -8.76 -0.66 3.10
N PHE A 3 -7.67 0.07 3.30
CA PHE A 3 -6.97 0.75 2.23
C PHE A 3 -5.81 -0.13 1.75
N ASP A 4 -5.86 -0.52 0.51
CA ASP A 4 -4.87 -1.43 -0.09
C ASP A 4 -4.40 -0.95 -1.46
N ILE A 5 -3.20 -1.37 -1.82
CA ILE A 5 -2.65 -1.20 -3.17
C ILE A 5 -2.30 -2.57 -3.70
N LYS A 6 -2.90 -2.93 -4.85
CA LYS A 6 -2.60 -4.18 -5.54
C LYS A 6 -1.48 -3.98 -6.54
N PHE A 7 -0.73 -5.05 -6.79
CA PHE A 7 0.30 -5.04 -7.81
C PHE A 7 -0.34 -5.19 -9.19
N GLU A 8 -0.65 -4.07 -9.82
CA GLU A 8 -1.21 -4.06 -11.17
C GLU A 8 -0.11 -4.31 -12.22
N GLY A 9 -0.46 -4.98 -13.29
CA GLY A 9 0.48 -5.28 -14.38
C GLY A 9 1.23 -6.59 -14.21
N LEU A 10 1.07 -7.28 -13.08
CA LEU A 10 1.64 -8.62 -12.88
C LEU A 10 0.77 -9.72 -13.47
N ASP A 11 -0.48 -9.42 -13.81
CA ASP A 11 -1.43 -10.39 -14.36
C ASP A 11 -0.91 -11.08 -15.60
N LYS A 12 -0.22 -10.37 -16.48
CA LYS A 12 0.38 -10.94 -17.69
C LYS A 12 1.53 -11.88 -17.40
N LEU A 13 2.23 -11.69 -16.29
CA LEU A 13 3.28 -12.59 -15.83
C LEU A 13 2.66 -13.86 -15.23
N ILE A 14 1.54 -13.69 -14.53
CA ILE A 14 0.80 -14.78 -13.91
C ILE A 14 0.21 -15.72 -14.97
N ASP A 15 -0.33 -15.18 -16.08
CA ASP A 15 -0.84 -15.98 -17.20
C ASP A 15 0.24 -16.89 -17.80
N LYS A 16 1.48 -16.43 -17.85
CA LYS A 16 2.60 -17.25 -18.32
C LYS A 16 2.99 -18.34 -17.33
N ILE A 17 2.70 -18.15 -16.06
CA ILE A 17 3.04 -19.07 -14.98
C ILE A 17 2.14 -20.31 -15.00
N GLU A 18 0.89 -20.20 -15.42
CA GLU A 18 -0.01 -21.31 -15.57
C GLU A 18 0.52 -22.38 -16.50
N ASP A 19 1.21 -21.94 -17.55
CA ASP A 19 1.81 -22.85 -18.54
C ASP A 19 3.01 -23.61 -17.98
N ILE A 20 3.61 -23.12 -16.89
CA ILE A 20 4.82 -23.69 -16.29
C ILE A 20 4.54 -24.51 -15.04
N GLY A 21 3.36 -24.36 -14.46
CA GLY A 21 2.80 -25.28 -13.43
C GLY A 21 3.34 -25.19 -12.03
N ASP A 22 4.14 -24.17 -11.67
CA ASP A 22 4.65 -24.03 -10.30
C ASP A 22 4.04 -22.85 -9.55
N VAL A 23 2.78 -23.01 -9.16
CA VAL A 23 2.03 -22.01 -8.39
C VAL A 23 2.70 -21.71 -7.06
N GLN A 24 3.32 -22.72 -6.43
CA GLN A 24 3.93 -22.56 -5.11
C GLN A 24 5.15 -21.64 -5.14
N ALA A 25 6.02 -21.82 -6.15
CA ALA A 25 7.20 -20.97 -6.30
C ALA A 25 6.81 -19.52 -6.56
N ILE A 26 5.75 -19.30 -7.34
CA ILE A 26 5.26 -17.97 -7.65
C ILE A 26 4.59 -17.32 -6.44
N ALA A 27 3.81 -18.09 -5.68
CA ALA A 27 3.22 -17.57 -4.45
C ALA A 27 4.31 -17.12 -3.46
N SER A 28 5.39 -17.90 -3.35
CA SER A 28 6.55 -17.52 -2.53
C SER A 28 7.22 -16.25 -3.02
N ALA A 29 7.43 -16.13 -4.34
CA ALA A 29 8.02 -14.93 -4.93
C ALA A 29 7.12 -13.72 -4.74
N MET A 30 5.81 -13.89 -4.86
CA MET A 30 4.85 -12.82 -4.62
C MET A 30 4.90 -12.35 -3.16
N GLN A 31 5.07 -13.28 -2.22
CA GLN A 31 5.21 -12.94 -0.80
C GLN A 31 6.50 -12.12 -0.58
N ASP A 32 7.60 -12.49 -1.23
CA ASP A 32 8.86 -11.74 -1.16
C ASP A 32 8.68 -10.32 -1.71
N ALA A 33 7.99 -10.18 -2.83
CA ALA A 33 7.67 -8.88 -3.41
C ALA A 33 6.81 -8.04 -2.48
N CYS A 34 5.81 -8.65 -1.85
CA CYS A 34 4.95 -7.97 -0.86
C CYS A 34 5.76 -7.51 0.35
N ASN A 35 6.67 -8.34 0.84
CA ASN A 35 7.52 -7.98 1.97
C ASN A 35 8.42 -6.78 1.64
N LEU A 36 8.92 -6.71 0.42
CA LEU A 36 9.72 -5.58 -0.06
C LEU A 36 8.89 -4.29 -0.04
N VAL A 37 7.70 -4.32 -0.60
CA VAL A 37 6.81 -3.14 -0.64
C VAL A 37 6.34 -2.76 0.75
N GLU A 38 6.00 -3.74 1.58
CA GLU A 38 5.60 -3.50 2.98
C GLU A 38 6.70 -2.77 3.73
N GLY A 39 7.94 -3.22 3.62
CA GLY A 39 9.09 -2.57 4.26
C GLY A 39 9.29 -1.14 3.77
N ALA A 40 9.20 -0.92 2.45
CA ALA A 40 9.33 0.41 1.86
C ALA A 40 8.20 1.34 2.31
N ALA A 41 6.97 0.83 2.39
CA ALA A 41 5.82 1.61 2.87
C ALA A 41 5.99 2.01 4.34
N LYS A 42 6.48 1.09 5.16
CA LYS A 42 6.77 1.38 6.57
C LYS A 42 7.81 2.48 6.73
N ASP A 43 8.84 2.47 5.87
CA ASP A 43 9.88 3.49 5.90
C ASP A 43 9.36 4.87 5.51
N LYS A 44 8.38 4.92 4.62
CA LYS A 44 7.80 6.17 4.11
C LYS A 44 6.65 6.69 4.97
N ALA A 45 6.03 5.85 5.79
CA ALA A 45 4.90 6.25 6.60
C ALA A 45 5.32 7.29 7.65
N PRO A 46 4.45 8.29 7.93
CA PRO A 46 4.71 9.23 9.04
C PRO A 46 4.91 8.49 10.36
N LYS A 47 5.88 8.96 11.15
CA LYS A 47 6.38 8.22 12.31
C LYS A 47 5.90 8.74 13.68
N ASP A 48 4.87 9.59 13.72
CA ASP A 48 4.44 10.26 14.95
C ASP A 48 4.24 9.31 16.13
N THR A 49 3.32 8.34 16.00
CA THR A 49 3.07 7.37 17.06
C THR A 49 3.58 5.97 16.70
N GLY A 50 3.96 5.76 15.44
CA GLY A 50 4.31 4.45 14.91
C GLY A 50 3.10 3.53 14.67
N THR A 51 1.90 3.96 14.98
CA THR A 51 0.69 3.15 14.81
C THR A 51 0.43 2.82 13.36
N LEU A 52 0.48 3.81 12.47
CA LEU A 52 0.30 3.60 11.03
C LEU A 52 1.36 2.66 10.49
N ARG A 53 2.61 2.92 10.81
CA ARG A 53 3.74 2.09 10.37
C ARG A 53 3.56 0.63 10.77
N ARG A 54 3.19 0.35 12.02
CA ARG A 54 3.00 -1.01 12.52
C ARG A 54 1.77 -1.69 11.91
N SER A 55 0.78 -0.92 11.46
CA SER A 55 -0.45 -1.46 10.89
C SER A 55 -0.29 -1.96 9.46
N ILE A 56 0.75 -1.53 8.76
CA ILE A 56 0.98 -1.91 7.36
C ILE A 56 1.36 -3.40 7.32
N THR A 57 0.62 -4.16 6.54
CA THR A 57 0.81 -5.60 6.41
C THR A 57 0.59 -6.03 4.98
N SER A 58 0.85 -7.29 4.70
CA SER A 58 0.66 -7.85 3.37
C SER A 58 0.00 -9.20 3.44
N LYS A 59 -0.63 -9.59 2.34
CA LYS A 59 -1.22 -10.92 2.19
C LYS A 59 -1.16 -11.36 0.74
N ILE A 60 -1.26 -12.66 0.53
CA ILE A 60 -1.36 -13.28 -0.79
C ILE A 60 -2.74 -13.91 -0.90
N GLU A 61 -3.42 -13.64 -2.00
CA GLU A 61 -4.70 -14.29 -2.32
C GLU A 61 -4.52 -15.10 -3.59
N ILE A 62 -4.92 -16.36 -3.54
CA ILE A 62 -4.88 -17.26 -4.69
C ILE A 62 -6.32 -17.60 -5.07
N ASN A 63 -6.74 -17.14 -6.25
CA ASN A 63 -8.08 -17.35 -6.78
C ASN A 63 -7.97 -18.12 -8.11
N GLY A 64 -8.09 -19.45 -8.03
CA GLY A 64 -7.89 -20.29 -9.21
C GLY A 64 -6.48 -20.12 -9.76
N SER A 65 -6.38 -19.50 -10.92
CA SER A 65 -5.11 -19.24 -11.61
C SER A 65 -4.50 -17.88 -11.31
N GLU A 66 -5.19 -17.02 -10.55
CA GLU A 66 -4.71 -15.69 -10.21
C GLU A 66 -4.04 -15.69 -8.83
N ILE A 67 -2.90 -14.99 -8.75
CA ILE A 67 -2.20 -14.78 -7.48
C ILE A 67 -2.06 -13.28 -7.29
N ASP A 68 -2.75 -12.75 -6.26
CA ASP A 68 -2.71 -11.34 -5.92
C ASP A 68 -1.82 -11.12 -4.70
N GLY A 69 -0.87 -10.19 -4.82
CA GLY A 69 -0.15 -9.66 -3.68
C GLY A 69 -0.78 -8.34 -3.25
N ILE A 70 -1.10 -8.22 -1.98
CA ILE A 70 -1.78 -7.04 -1.44
C ILE A 70 -1.00 -6.52 -0.24
N VAL A 71 -0.61 -5.24 -0.31
CA VAL A 71 -0.04 -4.52 0.84
C VAL A 71 -1.08 -3.50 1.28
N PHE A 72 -1.44 -3.53 2.55
CA PHE A 72 -2.58 -2.76 3.03
C PHE A 72 -2.43 -2.36 4.51
N THR A 73 -3.30 -1.47 4.93
CA THR A 73 -3.49 -1.13 6.34
C THR A 73 -4.99 -1.09 6.65
N PRO A 74 -5.42 -1.64 7.79
CA PRO A 74 -6.83 -1.55 8.19
C PRO A 74 -7.22 -0.21 8.79
N LEU A 75 -6.27 0.71 8.99
CA LEU A 75 -6.55 2.01 9.59
C LEU A 75 -7.24 2.93 8.58
N GLU A 76 -8.44 3.42 8.95
CA GLU A 76 -9.22 4.27 8.07
C GLU A 76 -8.53 5.59 7.73
N TYR A 77 -7.80 6.18 8.66
CA TYR A 77 -7.13 7.45 8.43
C TYR A 77 -5.94 7.34 7.46
N ALA A 78 -5.50 6.14 7.11
CA ALA A 78 -4.40 5.93 6.19
C ALA A 78 -4.65 6.56 4.81
N GLN A 79 -5.91 6.54 4.34
CA GLN A 79 -6.30 7.20 3.09
C GLN A 79 -6.02 8.69 3.15
N HIS A 80 -6.29 9.31 4.28
CA HIS A 80 -6.08 10.75 4.48
C HIS A 80 -4.59 11.09 4.50
N VAL A 81 -3.76 10.21 5.01
CA VAL A 81 -2.30 10.38 4.97
C VAL A 81 -1.81 10.28 3.52
N GLU A 82 -2.27 9.27 2.79
CA GLU A 82 -1.83 9.03 1.42
C GLU A 82 -2.23 10.17 0.46
N TYR A 83 -3.47 10.62 0.55
CA TYR A 83 -4.08 11.53 -0.43
C TYR A 83 -4.27 12.97 0.07
N GLY A 84 -4.02 13.23 1.34
CA GLY A 84 -4.26 14.53 1.94
C GLY A 84 -5.71 14.74 2.32
N THR A 85 -5.98 15.83 3.04
CA THR A 85 -7.31 16.19 3.50
C THR A 85 -7.57 17.68 3.32
N GLY A 86 -8.85 18.08 3.39
CA GLY A 86 -9.24 19.48 3.31
C GLY A 86 -8.88 20.09 1.98
N ILE A 87 -8.39 21.30 2.01
CA ILE A 87 -7.98 22.03 0.80
C ILE A 87 -6.79 21.39 0.10
N TYR A 88 -6.06 20.51 0.78
CA TYR A 88 -4.86 19.84 0.26
C TYR A 88 -5.15 18.47 -0.33
N SER A 89 -6.41 18.01 -0.32
CA SER A 89 -6.78 16.72 -0.90
C SER A 89 -6.44 16.66 -2.38
N GLU A 90 -5.71 15.63 -2.81
CA GLU A 90 -5.26 15.48 -4.20
C GLU A 90 -6.39 15.46 -5.21
N ASN A 91 -7.54 14.88 -4.85
CA ASN A 91 -8.68 14.76 -5.77
C ASN A 91 -9.59 15.99 -5.77
N GLY A 92 -9.30 16.99 -4.95
CA GLY A 92 -10.11 18.19 -4.86
C GLY A 92 -11.45 18.03 -4.12
N ASN A 93 -11.74 16.85 -3.60
CA ASN A 93 -13.01 16.55 -2.92
C ASN A 93 -12.96 16.76 -1.42
N GLY A 94 -11.85 17.30 -0.90
CA GLY A 94 -11.71 17.56 0.51
C GLY A 94 -12.56 18.74 0.98
N ARG A 95 -12.78 18.79 2.28
CA ARG A 95 -13.55 19.88 2.90
C ARG A 95 -12.84 21.22 2.70
N GLN A 96 -13.54 22.21 2.18
CA GLN A 96 -12.98 23.52 1.86
C GLN A 96 -12.99 24.48 3.06
N THR A 97 -13.82 24.21 4.09
CA THR A 97 -13.89 25.03 5.30
C THR A 97 -13.04 24.41 6.40
N PRO A 98 -12.39 25.22 7.24
CA PRO A 98 -11.60 24.67 8.34
C PRO A 98 -12.47 23.98 9.39
N TRP A 99 -11.85 23.11 10.19
CA TRP A 99 -12.55 22.40 11.26
C TRP A 99 -11.64 22.24 12.47
N VAL A 100 -12.24 21.79 13.58
CA VAL A 100 -11.53 21.50 14.82
C VAL A 100 -11.61 20.00 15.05
N TYR A 101 -10.49 19.39 15.44
CA TYR A 101 -10.47 17.99 15.87
C TYR A 101 -9.75 17.86 17.21
N ILE A 102 -9.96 16.73 17.87
CA ILE A 102 -9.34 16.41 19.16
C ILE A 102 -8.32 15.31 18.91
N ASP A 103 -7.06 15.51 19.35
CA ASP A 103 -6.02 14.50 19.25
C ASP A 103 -6.14 13.42 20.34
N ASP A 104 -5.25 12.43 20.30
CA ASP A 104 -5.23 11.32 21.26
C ASP A 104 -4.98 11.76 22.70
N LYS A 105 -4.40 12.94 22.87
CA LYS A 105 -4.11 13.52 24.18
C LYS A 105 -5.22 14.44 24.70
N GLY A 106 -6.30 14.57 23.94
CA GLY A 106 -7.43 15.43 24.30
C GLY A 106 -7.25 16.89 23.94
N ASN A 107 -6.26 17.24 23.15
CA ASN A 107 -6.02 18.62 22.73
C ASN A 107 -6.83 18.96 21.47
N TYR A 108 -7.37 20.18 21.42
CA TYR A 108 -8.10 20.68 20.26
C TYR A 108 -7.13 21.28 19.24
N HIS A 109 -7.37 20.96 17.98
CA HIS A 109 -6.60 21.50 16.87
C HIS A 109 -7.51 22.08 15.81
N TYR A 110 -7.15 23.25 15.31
CA TYR A 110 -7.82 23.92 14.19
C TYR A 110 -7.03 23.60 12.93
N THR A 111 -7.71 23.19 11.85
CA THR A 111 -7.03 22.79 10.63
C THR A 111 -7.82 23.16 9.39
N HIS A 112 -7.11 23.41 8.30
CA HIS A 112 -7.64 23.49 6.92
C HIS A 112 -7.45 22.18 6.17
N GLY A 113 -6.76 21.22 6.76
CA GLY A 113 -6.41 19.95 6.14
C GLY A 113 -4.94 19.65 6.29
N GLN A 114 -4.53 18.51 5.73
CA GLN A 114 -3.14 18.07 5.71
C GLN A 114 -2.68 17.82 4.29
N HIS A 115 -1.44 18.19 4.00
CA HIS A 115 -0.81 17.83 2.72
C HIS A 115 -0.68 16.32 2.61
N PRO A 116 -0.78 15.75 1.39
CA PRO A 116 -0.51 14.34 1.19
C PRO A 116 0.89 13.97 1.65
N GLN A 117 0.99 12.82 2.29
CA GLN A 117 2.27 12.19 2.64
C GLN A 117 2.23 10.75 2.13
N PRO A 118 2.35 10.54 0.81
CA PRO A 118 2.20 9.22 0.21
C PRO A 118 3.24 8.23 0.75
N PHE A 119 2.80 7.04 1.07
CA PHE A 119 3.67 5.97 1.56
C PHE A 119 3.44 4.64 0.84
N LEU A 120 2.20 4.32 0.45
CA LEU A 120 1.91 3.07 -0.27
C LEU A 120 2.22 3.18 -1.77
N ARG A 121 1.74 4.23 -2.43
CA ARG A 121 1.98 4.40 -3.87
C ARG A 121 3.46 4.52 -4.22
N PRO A 122 4.27 5.37 -3.53
CA PRO A 122 5.70 5.42 -3.83
C PRO A 122 6.42 4.11 -3.50
N ALA A 123 6.01 3.42 -2.43
CA ALA A 123 6.61 2.14 -2.07
C ALA A 123 6.45 1.12 -3.19
N LEU A 124 5.29 1.06 -3.83
CA LEU A 124 5.06 0.21 -4.99
C LEU A 124 5.82 0.71 -6.21
N ASN A 125 5.66 1.99 -6.55
CA ASN A 125 6.20 2.56 -7.80
C ASN A 125 7.72 2.54 -7.86
N GLU A 126 8.38 2.80 -6.74
CA GLU A 126 9.85 2.81 -6.68
C GLU A 126 10.46 1.40 -6.75
N ASN A 127 9.67 0.38 -6.43
CA ASN A 127 10.14 -1.00 -6.37
C ASN A 127 9.60 -1.90 -7.49
N LYS A 128 8.93 -1.33 -8.50
CA LYS A 128 8.34 -2.11 -9.60
C LYS A 128 9.35 -2.99 -10.32
N ASP A 129 10.51 -2.45 -10.66
CA ASP A 129 11.53 -3.19 -11.40
C ASP A 129 12.06 -4.36 -10.57
N GLU A 130 12.27 -4.15 -9.28
CA GLU A 130 12.73 -5.19 -8.37
C GLU A 130 11.68 -6.28 -8.18
N ILE A 131 10.40 -5.89 -8.08
CA ILE A 131 9.28 -6.83 -8.02
C ILE A 131 9.27 -7.73 -9.26
N ILE A 132 9.39 -7.13 -10.43
CA ILE A 132 9.43 -7.86 -11.71
C ILE A 132 10.61 -8.82 -11.71
N GLN A 133 11.77 -8.40 -11.23
CA GLN A 133 12.96 -9.25 -11.17
C GLN A 133 12.75 -10.45 -10.23
N ILE A 134 12.15 -10.23 -9.06
CA ILE A 134 11.83 -11.31 -8.11
C ILE A 134 10.93 -12.36 -8.76
N ILE A 135 9.89 -11.92 -9.48
CA ILE A 135 8.96 -12.82 -10.16
C ILE A 135 9.66 -13.56 -11.30
N LYS A 136 10.47 -12.87 -12.10
CA LYS A 136 11.22 -13.50 -13.21
C LYS A 136 12.18 -14.58 -12.70
N GLU A 137 12.86 -14.34 -11.60
CA GLU A 137 13.77 -15.33 -11.03
C GLU A 137 13.02 -16.58 -10.57
N ALA A 138 11.79 -16.43 -10.07
CA ALA A 138 10.96 -17.56 -9.67
C ALA A 138 10.47 -18.37 -10.86
N LEU A 139 10.38 -17.75 -12.04
CA LEU A 139 10.00 -18.45 -13.27
C LEU A 139 11.14 -19.30 -13.85
N GLY A 140 12.32 -19.14 -13.36
CA GLY A 140 13.50 -19.86 -13.82
C GLY A 140 14.16 -19.18 -14.97
#